data_502efb374df2901b0633a64aa76f947b
#
_entry.id   502efb374df2901b0633a64aa76f947b
#
_cell.length_a   1.000
_cell.length_b   1.000
_cell.length_c   1.000
_cell.angle_alpha   90.00
_cell.angle_beta   90.00
_cell.angle_gamma   90.00
#
_symmetry.space_group_name_H-M   'P 1'
#
loop_
_entity.id
_entity.type
_entity.pdbx_description
1 polymer ?
#
loop_
_entity_poly.entity_id
_entity_poly.type
_entity_poly.pdbx_seq_one_letter_code
_entity_poly.pdbx_strand_id
1 'polypeptide(L)'
;APRSSQIVAQVRGLTHGYDEKTLFQNVNLQIDRSERVAMIGDNGCGKSTMMRLIQGREKPNNGEARLGDKELCKVNYFYQNQAEDLDGDVGVLETLVRAAPDEPLNQLKALLGRMAFNTSYHDRPVSYLSGGEKARLALAKFMVTPANVLFLDEPTNHLDIPSKQMLEEALRSFEGTVLAISHDRFFLRQIATRVLAFDEGKITDYEGDYAYYLSKNDKAGARDEILAAKKKEIEKTQIVSKSKMSKAEKAKLKKEKAKAFGSGSGKAKAKKNAGRWN
;
A
#
# COMPACT_ATOMS: atom_id res chain seq x y z
N ALA A 1 -16.76 13.96 -2.35
CA ALA A 1 -15.76 14.96 -1.94
C ALA A 1 -16.11 16.32 -2.55
N PRO A 2 -15.82 17.46 -1.86
CA PRO A 2 -16.02 18.79 -2.44
C PRO A 2 -15.14 18.96 -3.69
N ARG A 3 -15.62 19.73 -4.68
CA ARG A 3 -14.87 19.97 -5.91
C ARG A 3 -13.60 20.77 -5.63
N SER A 4 -12.44 20.28 -6.08
CA SER A 4 -11.18 21.04 -6.10
C SER A 4 -11.18 22.10 -7.20
N SER A 5 -10.15 22.96 -7.24
CA SER A 5 -9.90 23.82 -8.39
C SER A 5 -9.71 23.01 -9.67
N GLN A 6 -9.95 23.63 -10.83
CA GLN A 6 -9.76 22.96 -12.14
C GLN A 6 -8.30 22.55 -12.32
N ILE A 7 -7.37 23.47 -12.05
CA ILE A 7 -5.93 23.19 -12.01
C ILE A 7 -5.58 22.90 -10.56
N VAL A 8 -5.14 21.66 -10.28
CA VAL A 8 -4.78 21.20 -8.95
C VAL A 8 -3.31 21.47 -8.65
N ALA A 9 -2.43 21.31 -9.65
CA ALA A 9 -1.03 21.65 -9.48
C ALA A 9 -0.49 22.30 -10.77
N GLN A 10 0.38 23.31 -10.62
CA GLN A 10 1.02 23.97 -11.73
C GLN A 10 2.50 24.20 -11.46
N VAL A 11 3.33 23.85 -12.43
CA VAL A 11 4.77 24.02 -12.42
C VAL A 11 5.14 24.79 -13.68
N ARG A 12 5.90 25.90 -13.56
CA ARG A 12 6.32 26.75 -14.66
C ARG A 12 7.80 27.07 -14.57
N GLY A 13 8.55 26.71 -15.61
CA GLY A 13 9.98 27.02 -15.73
C GLY A 13 10.80 26.54 -14.55
N LEU A 14 10.36 25.45 -13.89
CA LEU A 14 10.93 24.96 -12.65
C LEU A 14 12.35 24.46 -12.87
N THR A 15 13.30 25.08 -12.15
CA THR A 15 14.67 24.60 -12.02
C THR A 15 14.96 24.43 -10.54
N HIS A 16 15.41 23.24 -10.15
CA HIS A 16 15.70 22.93 -8.75
C HIS A 16 16.75 21.85 -8.63
N GLY A 17 17.52 21.92 -7.55
CA GLY A 17 18.55 20.96 -7.20
C GLY A 17 19.17 21.28 -5.87
N TYR A 18 20.00 20.36 -5.38
CA TYR A 18 20.72 20.48 -4.11
C TYR A 18 22.22 20.47 -4.40
N ASP A 19 22.93 21.41 -3.82
CA ASP A 19 24.37 21.60 -4.01
C ASP A 19 24.75 21.65 -5.51
N GLU A 20 25.57 20.74 -5.99
CA GLU A 20 25.96 20.64 -7.40
C GLU A 20 25.02 19.77 -8.25
N LYS A 21 24.05 19.06 -7.65
CA LYS A 21 23.15 18.16 -8.34
C LYS A 21 21.86 18.85 -8.76
N THR A 22 21.70 19.10 -10.06
CA THR A 22 20.42 19.55 -10.63
C THR A 22 19.44 18.37 -10.74
N LEU A 23 18.24 18.53 -10.16
CA LEU A 23 17.15 17.56 -10.24
C LEU A 23 16.17 17.88 -11.37
N PHE A 24 15.91 19.16 -11.62
CA PHE A 24 14.97 19.64 -12.64
C PHE A 24 15.55 20.84 -13.36
N GLN A 25 15.32 20.93 -14.68
CA GLN A 25 15.74 22.05 -15.48
C GLN A 25 14.62 22.48 -16.41
N ASN A 26 14.09 23.69 -16.17
CA ASN A 26 13.03 24.33 -16.97
C ASN A 26 11.79 23.45 -17.19
N VAL A 27 11.32 22.79 -16.11
CA VAL A 27 10.16 21.90 -16.18
C VAL A 27 8.87 22.70 -16.18
N ASN A 28 7.96 22.33 -17.08
CA ASN A 28 6.59 22.84 -17.13
C ASN A 28 5.64 21.64 -17.01
N LEU A 29 4.69 21.72 -16.08
CA LEU A 29 3.75 20.65 -15.79
C LEU A 29 2.44 21.24 -15.26
N GLN A 30 1.33 20.70 -15.69
CA GLN A 30 0.02 20.99 -15.13
C GLN A 30 -0.69 19.70 -14.77
N ILE A 31 -1.34 19.68 -13.63
CA ILE A 31 -2.17 18.57 -13.16
C ILE A 31 -3.57 19.11 -12.93
N ASP A 32 -4.52 18.53 -13.62
CA ASP A 32 -5.91 18.94 -13.58
C ASP A 32 -6.71 18.08 -12.57
N ARG A 33 -7.92 18.54 -12.28
CA ARG A 33 -8.84 17.86 -11.39
C ARG A 33 -9.17 16.46 -11.91
N SER A 34 -9.30 15.52 -10.97
CA SER A 34 -9.63 14.10 -11.21
C SER A 34 -8.57 13.30 -11.99
N GLU A 35 -7.40 13.87 -12.24
CA GLU A 35 -6.28 13.12 -12.77
C GLU A 35 -5.66 12.19 -11.70
N ARG A 36 -5.15 11.06 -12.18
CA ARG A 36 -4.44 10.06 -11.37
C ARG A 36 -3.05 9.90 -11.92
N VAL A 37 -2.13 10.67 -11.37
CA VAL A 37 -0.78 10.83 -11.87
C VAL A 37 0.18 9.93 -11.10
N ALA A 38 0.83 8.99 -11.79
CA ALA A 38 1.95 8.23 -11.27
C ALA A 38 3.27 8.92 -11.56
N MET A 39 4.09 9.12 -10.54
CA MET A 39 5.47 9.60 -10.66
C MET A 39 6.42 8.43 -10.53
N ILE A 40 7.14 8.11 -11.58
CA ILE A 40 8.06 6.96 -11.64
C ILE A 40 9.47 7.40 -12.02
N GLY A 41 10.46 6.61 -11.64
CA GLY A 41 11.87 6.88 -11.88
C GLY A 41 12.74 6.29 -10.77
N ASP A 42 14.06 6.31 -10.97
CA ASP A 42 15.02 5.77 -10.02
C ASP A 42 15.02 6.55 -8.68
N ASN A 43 15.60 5.94 -7.63
CA ASN A 43 15.73 6.61 -6.35
C ASN A 43 16.62 7.84 -6.46
N GLY A 44 16.22 8.94 -5.82
CA GLY A 44 16.98 10.20 -5.86
C GLY A 44 16.87 11.01 -7.15
N CYS A 45 15.94 10.66 -8.09
CA CYS A 45 15.66 11.45 -9.30
C CYS A 45 14.75 12.67 -9.05
N GLY A 46 14.28 12.87 -7.80
CA GLY A 46 13.53 14.08 -7.42
C GLY A 46 12.01 13.92 -7.27
N LYS A 47 11.43 12.73 -7.35
CA LYS A 47 9.96 12.50 -7.23
C LYS A 47 9.37 13.16 -5.97
N SER A 48 9.87 12.79 -4.80
CA SER A 48 9.40 13.35 -3.52
C SER A 48 9.71 14.84 -3.39
N THR A 49 10.82 15.31 -4.00
CA THR A 49 11.14 16.75 -4.08
C THR A 49 10.09 17.50 -4.90
N MET A 50 9.67 16.98 -6.06
CA MET A 50 8.60 17.56 -6.86
C MET A 50 7.30 17.67 -6.04
N MET A 51 6.92 16.63 -5.30
CA MET A 51 5.76 16.71 -4.42
C MET A 51 5.88 17.80 -3.35
N ARG A 52 7.05 17.96 -2.72
CA ARG A 52 7.28 19.02 -1.71
C ARG A 52 7.22 20.42 -2.31
N LEU A 53 7.78 20.58 -3.51
CA LEU A 53 7.74 21.84 -4.26
C LEU A 53 6.29 22.25 -4.61
N ILE A 54 5.50 21.31 -5.16
CA ILE A 54 4.08 21.55 -5.48
C ILE A 54 3.27 21.92 -4.23
N GLN A 55 3.57 21.29 -3.09
CA GLN A 55 2.90 21.58 -1.81
C GLN A 55 3.35 22.91 -1.18
N GLY A 56 4.41 23.54 -1.70
CA GLY A 56 5.02 24.74 -1.11
C GLY A 56 5.76 24.48 0.20
N ARG A 57 6.09 23.21 0.49
CA ARG A 57 6.95 22.81 1.64
C ARG A 57 8.42 23.13 1.37
N GLU A 58 8.77 23.27 0.11
CA GLU A 58 10.11 23.60 -0.35
C GLU A 58 10.01 24.68 -1.44
N LYS A 59 11.00 25.58 -1.52
CA LYS A 59 11.03 26.65 -2.54
C LYS A 59 11.93 26.21 -3.69
N PRO A 60 11.51 26.43 -4.94
CA PRO A 60 12.36 26.17 -6.10
C PRO A 60 13.54 27.14 -6.16
N ASN A 61 14.66 26.72 -6.77
CA ASN A 61 15.79 27.62 -7.04
C ASN A 61 15.42 28.66 -8.12
N ASN A 62 14.61 28.26 -9.11
CA ASN A 62 14.09 29.12 -10.15
C ASN A 62 12.73 28.61 -10.64
N GLY A 63 11.90 29.50 -11.19
CA GLY A 63 10.56 29.15 -11.66
C GLY A 63 9.53 29.07 -10.52
N GLU A 64 8.43 28.38 -10.76
CA GLU A 64 7.30 28.31 -9.84
C GLU A 64 6.76 26.87 -9.80
N ALA A 65 6.44 26.38 -8.59
CA ALA A 65 5.62 25.19 -8.38
C ALA A 65 4.58 25.50 -7.31
N ARG A 66 3.31 25.24 -7.59
CA ARG A 66 2.22 25.55 -6.66
C ARG A 66 1.05 24.59 -6.77
N LEU A 67 0.35 24.43 -5.69
CA LEU A 67 -1.01 23.91 -5.68
C LEU A 67 -1.96 24.98 -6.27
N GLY A 68 -3.09 24.54 -6.76
CA GLY A 68 -4.21 25.39 -7.10
C GLY A 68 -4.72 26.19 -5.89
N ASP A 69 -5.95 26.65 -5.98
CA ASP A 69 -6.56 27.41 -4.88
C ASP A 69 -6.55 26.59 -3.58
N LYS A 70 -5.89 27.10 -2.53
CA LYS A 70 -5.74 26.44 -1.24
C LYS A 70 -7.06 26.24 -0.49
N GLU A 71 -8.04 27.11 -0.72
CA GLU A 71 -9.37 26.97 -0.10
C GLU A 71 -10.17 25.84 -0.73
N LEU A 72 -9.97 25.62 -2.04
CA LEU A 72 -10.63 24.56 -2.80
C LEU A 72 -9.87 23.23 -2.79
N CYS A 73 -8.55 23.25 -2.66
CA CYS A 73 -7.71 22.05 -2.66
C CYS A 73 -7.49 21.54 -1.23
N LYS A 74 -8.36 20.64 -0.77
CA LYS A 74 -8.16 19.92 0.50
C LYS A 74 -7.23 18.74 0.29
N VAL A 75 -6.00 18.91 0.74
CA VAL A 75 -4.93 17.90 0.55
C VAL A 75 -4.86 16.94 1.71
N ASN A 76 -4.79 15.66 1.43
CA ASN A 76 -4.37 14.64 2.37
C ASN A 76 -3.10 13.96 1.86
N TYR A 77 -2.22 13.61 2.77
CA TYR A 77 -0.89 13.12 2.46
C TYR A 77 -0.65 11.79 3.15
N PHE A 78 -0.22 10.78 2.36
CA PHE A 78 0.18 9.48 2.86
C PHE A 78 1.65 9.22 2.53
N TYR A 79 2.49 9.05 3.53
CA TYR A 79 3.92 8.81 3.40
C TYR A 79 4.39 7.63 4.24
N GLN A 80 5.57 7.14 3.94
CA GLN A 80 6.10 5.87 4.43
C GLN A 80 6.08 5.70 5.96
N ASN A 81 6.32 6.77 6.74
CA ASN A 81 6.43 6.70 8.21
C ASN A 81 5.21 7.25 8.94
N GLN A 82 4.05 7.38 8.27
CA GLN A 82 2.86 7.99 8.87
C GLN A 82 2.36 7.28 10.14
N ALA A 83 2.71 6.02 10.34
CA ALA A 83 2.41 5.28 11.57
C ALA A 83 3.15 5.83 12.81
N GLU A 84 4.29 6.50 12.62
CA GLU A 84 5.09 7.13 13.69
C GLU A 84 4.48 8.45 14.17
N ASP A 85 3.68 9.10 13.32
CA ASP A 85 3.01 10.38 13.62
C ASP A 85 1.67 10.20 14.34
N LEU A 86 1.29 8.97 14.66
CA LEU A 86 0.10 8.71 15.46
C LEU A 86 0.38 9.11 16.92
N ASP A 87 -0.55 9.86 17.51
CA ASP A 87 -0.50 10.23 18.91
C ASP A 87 -0.66 8.97 19.80
N GLY A 88 0.40 8.61 20.50
CA GLY A 88 0.48 7.39 21.30
C GLY A 88 -0.51 7.33 22.47
N ASP A 89 -0.89 8.47 23.00
CA ASP A 89 -1.75 8.58 24.20
C ASP A 89 -3.24 8.54 23.85
N VAL A 90 -3.57 8.69 22.56
CA VAL A 90 -4.95 8.69 22.07
C VAL A 90 -5.44 7.27 21.81
N GLY A 91 -6.73 7.01 22.07
CA GLY A 91 -7.37 5.74 21.75
C GLY A 91 -7.53 5.51 20.23
N VAL A 92 -7.56 4.25 19.82
CA VAL A 92 -7.70 3.84 18.41
C VAL A 92 -8.93 4.49 17.76
N LEU A 93 -10.10 4.41 18.38
CA LEU A 93 -11.33 5.01 17.84
C LEU A 93 -11.25 6.53 17.84
N GLU A 94 -10.77 7.12 18.92
CA GLU A 94 -10.62 8.56 19.07
C GLU A 94 -9.69 9.16 17.98
N THR A 95 -8.67 8.41 17.56
CA THR A 95 -7.79 8.81 16.43
C THR A 95 -8.57 9.06 15.16
N LEU A 96 -9.58 8.23 14.86
CA LEU A 96 -10.43 8.42 13.69
C LEU A 96 -11.48 9.52 13.90
N VAL A 97 -12.04 9.64 15.09
CA VAL A 97 -13.01 10.71 15.44
C VAL A 97 -12.36 12.07 15.26
N ARG A 98 -11.12 12.26 15.72
CA ARG A 98 -10.36 13.51 15.52
C ARG A 98 -10.05 13.80 14.05
N ALA A 99 -9.82 12.75 13.26
CA ALA A 99 -9.51 12.91 11.83
C ALA A 99 -10.75 13.26 10.98
N ALA A 100 -11.93 12.79 11.39
CA ALA A 100 -13.19 13.00 10.68
C ALA A 100 -14.34 13.19 11.69
N PRO A 101 -14.43 14.35 12.34
CA PRO A 101 -15.41 14.59 13.40
C PRO A 101 -16.86 14.60 12.89
N ASP A 102 -17.07 14.87 11.62
CA ASP A 102 -18.39 14.90 10.99
C ASP A 102 -18.88 13.50 10.54
N GLU A 103 -18.00 12.48 10.57
CA GLU A 103 -18.35 11.14 10.14
C GLU A 103 -19.12 10.38 11.24
N PRO A 104 -20.20 9.66 10.89
CA PRO A 104 -20.96 8.89 11.85
C PRO A 104 -20.10 7.84 12.56
N LEU A 105 -20.19 7.77 13.88
CA LEU A 105 -19.38 6.88 14.72
C LEU A 105 -19.47 5.41 14.29
N ASN A 106 -20.64 4.98 13.79
CA ASN A 106 -20.85 3.61 13.31
C ASN A 106 -20.01 3.31 12.05
N GLN A 107 -19.80 4.31 11.17
CA GLN A 107 -18.95 4.15 9.99
C GLN A 107 -17.48 4.03 10.37
N LEU A 108 -17.02 4.86 11.32
CA LEU A 108 -15.65 4.79 11.86
C LEU A 108 -15.39 3.42 12.52
N LYS A 109 -16.34 2.91 13.32
CA LYS A 109 -16.26 1.57 13.94
C LYS A 109 -16.26 0.45 12.89
N ALA A 110 -17.07 0.57 11.83
CA ALA A 110 -17.12 -0.39 10.75
C ALA A 110 -15.78 -0.43 9.99
N LEU A 111 -15.18 0.74 9.72
CA LEU A 111 -13.85 0.82 9.11
C LEU A 111 -12.79 0.18 9.99
N LEU A 112 -12.78 0.46 11.31
CA LEU A 112 -11.87 -0.19 12.25
C LEU A 112 -12.03 -1.72 12.22
N GLY A 113 -13.26 -2.22 12.17
CA GLY A 113 -13.53 -3.66 12.03
C GLY A 113 -12.91 -4.25 10.75
N ARG A 114 -13.04 -3.55 9.61
CA ARG A 114 -12.39 -3.93 8.34
C ARG A 114 -10.85 -3.93 8.45
N MET A 115 -10.27 -3.04 9.25
CA MET A 115 -8.84 -2.96 9.55
C MET A 115 -8.39 -3.94 10.64
N ALA A 116 -9.23 -4.93 10.98
CA ALA A 116 -8.99 -5.94 12.01
C ALA A 116 -8.83 -5.39 13.45
N PHE A 117 -9.44 -4.23 13.74
CA PHE A 117 -9.62 -3.72 15.10
C PHE A 117 -11.01 -4.07 15.60
N ASN A 118 -11.12 -5.04 16.49
CA ASN A 118 -12.38 -5.35 17.16
C ASN A 118 -12.70 -4.32 18.25
N THR A 119 -13.87 -4.41 18.86
CA THR A 119 -14.34 -3.44 19.85
C THR A 119 -13.42 -3.31 21.08
N SER A 120 -12.66 -4.35 21.45
CA SER A 120 -11.72 -4.28 22.59
C SER A 120 -10.50 -3.39 22.32
N TYR A 121 -10.28 -3.01 21.06
CA TYR A 121 -9.21 -2.08 20.69
C TYR A 121 -9.63 -0.61 20.73
N HIS A 122 -10.94 -0.29 20.73
CA HIS A 122 -11.42 1.06 20.50
C HIS A 122 -10.85 2.08 21.50
N ASP A 123 -10.80 1.72 22.77
CA ASP A 123 -10.30 2.59 23.84
C ASP A 123 -8.82 2.37 24.15
N ARG A 124 -8.15 1.43 23.42
CA ARG A 124 -6.75 1.12 23.64
C ARG A 124 -5.87 2.26 23.13
N PRO A 125 -4.93 2.80 23.92
CA PRO A 125 -3.98 3.79 23.45
C PRO A 125 -3.12 3.26 22.29
N VAL A 126 -2.84 4.13 21.33
CA VAL A 126 -2.05 3.80 20.13
C VAL A 126 -0.62 3.32 20.48
N SER A 127 -0.06 3.79 21.60
CA SER A 127 1.26 3.33 22.09
C SER A 127 1.34 1.82 22.30
N TYR A 128 0.24 1.16 22.65
CA TYR A 128 0.17 -0.30 22.86
C TYR A 128 0.01 -1.13 21.58
N LEU A 129 -0.09 -0.48 20.43
CA LEU A 129 -0.22 -1.17 19.15
C LEU A 129 1.15 -1.62 18.62
N SER A 130 1.17 -2.79 18.00
CA SER A 130 2.32 -3.24 17.19
C SER A 130 2.52 -2.34 15.96
N GLY A 131 3.71 -2.39 15.34
CA GLY A 131 4.00 -1.60 14.15
C GLY A 131 3.01 -1.85 12.99
N GLY A 132 2.60 -3.11 12.77
CA GLY A 132 1.60 -3.44 11.76
C GLY A 132 0.19 -2.92 12.08
N GLU A 133 -0.20 -2.91 13.36
CA GLU A 133 -1.47 -2.31 13.80
C GLU A 133 -1.43 -0.78 13.65
N LYS A 134 -0.31 -0.13 14.00
CA LYS A 134 -0.13 1.31 13.76
C LYS A 134 -0.23 1.65 12.28
N ALA A 135 0.37 0.85 11.39
CA ALA A 135 0.28 1.06 9.95
C ALA A 135 -1.19 0.95 9.45
N ARG A 136 -1.95 -0.03 9.93
CA ARG A 136 -3.37 -0.16 9.60
C ARG A 136 -4.21 1.00 10.15
N LEU A 137 -3.92 1.46 11.36
CA LEU A 137 -4.62 2.63 11.94
C LEU A 137 -4.30 3.91 11.18
N ALA A 138 -3.03 4.13 10.79
CA ALA A 138 -2.63 5.25 9.96
C ALA A 138 -3.34 5.24 8.60
N LEU A 139 -3.48 4.06 7.98
CA LEU A 139 -4.26 3.90 6.76
C LEU A 139 -5.75 4.20 6.98
N ALA A 140 -6.35 3.71 8.08
CA ALA A 140 -7.73 4.02 8.42
C ALA A 140 -7.95 5.52 8.61
N LYS A 141 -7.05 6.19 9.35
CA LYS A 141 -7.05 7.65 9.54
C LYS A 141 -6.96 8.38 8.20
N PHE A 142 -6.05 7.96 7.31
CA PHE A 142 -5.93 8.53 5.97
C PHE A 142 -7.23 8.39 5.17
N MET A 143 -7.88 7.24 5.21
CA MET A 143 -9.12 6.98 4.44
C MET A 143 -10.31 7.81 4.91
N VAL A 144 -10.41 8.17 6.20
CA VAL A 144 -11.53 8.98 6.72
C VAL A 144 -11.27 10.47 6.63
N THR A 145 -10.00 10.90 6.55
CA THR A 145 -9.66 12.34 6.50
C THR A 145 -10.23 12.97 5.24
N PRO A 146 -11.11 13.99 5.34
CA PRO A 146 -11.74 14.61 4.18
C PRO A 146 -10.71 15.28 3.27
N ALA A 147 -10.67 14.88 2.00
CA ALA A 147 -9.77 15.43 1.00
C ALA A 147 -10.37 15.36 -0.41
N ASN A 148 -9.83 16.17 -1.33
CA ASN A 148 -10.10 16.10 -2.76
C ASN A 148 -8.81 16.01 -3.60
N VAL A 149 -7.65 16.10 -2.94
CA VAL A 149 -6.33 15.87 -3.53
C VAL A 149 -5.53 14.96 -2.61
N LEU A 150 -5.03 13.85 -3.14
CA LEU A 150 -4.22 12.89 -2.42
C LEU A 150 -2.78 12.89 -2.94
N PHE A 151 -1.83 13.02 -2.03
CA PHE A 151 -0.41 12.80 -2.28
C PHE A 151 0.01 11.50 -1.61
N LEU A 152 0.52 10.55 -2.38
CA LEU A 152 0.93 9.23 -1.92
C LEU A 152 2.42 9.03 -2.20
N ASP A 153 3.24 8.91 -1.17
CA ASP A 153 4.68 8.64 -1.30
C ASP A 153 5.00 7.24 -0.75
N GLU A 154 5.21 6.29 -1.68
CA GLU A 154 5.43 4.87 -1.41
C GLU A 154 4.37 4.24 -0.49
N PRO A 155 3.06 4.40 -0.79
CA PRO A 155 2.00 4.08 0.15
C PRO A 155 1.84 2.58 0.40
N THR A 156 2.41 1.73 -0.46
CA THR A 156 2.33 0.27 -0.35
C THR A 156 3.44 -0.33 0.50
N ASN A 157 4.47 0.44 0.84
CA ASN A 157 5.56 -0.03 1.68
C ASN A 157 5.04 -0.31 3.10
N HIS A 158 5.49 -1.42 3.67
CA HIS A 158 5.13 -1.90 5.02
C HIS A 158 3.65 -2.25 5.24
N LEU A 159 2.81 -2.19 4.19
CA LEU A 159 1.44 -2.69 4.27
C LEU A 159 1.38 -4.19 3.99
N ASP A 160 0.58 -4.91 4.77
CA ASP A 160 0.22 -6.29 4.47
C ASP A 160 -0.74 -6.37 3.26
N ILE A 161 -0.92 -7.55 2.70
CA ILE A 161 -1.74 -7.76 1.50
C ILE A 161 -3.17 -7.24 1.69
N PRO A 162 -3.88 -7.54 2.80
CA PRO A 162 -5.21 -6.99 3.03
C PRO A 162 -5.25 -5.46 3.05
N SER A 163 -4.29 -4.81 3.73
CA SER A 163 -4.22 -3.35 3.79
C SER A 163 -3.95 -2.72 2.43
N LYS A 164 -3.09 -3.33 1.60
CA LYS A 164 -2.88 -2.89 0.21
C LYS A 164 -4.16 -2.94 -0.60
N GLN A 165 -4.91 -4.04 -0.52
CA GLN A 165 -6.18 -4.20 -1.22
C GLN A 165 -7.20 -3.14 -0.79
N MET A 166 -7.28 -2.83 0.51
CA MET A 166 -8.16 -1.78 1.02
C MET A 166 -7.76 -0.39 0.51
N LEU A 167 -6.46 -0.09 0.47
CA LEU A 167 -5.97 1.16 -0.12
C LEU A 167 -6.33 1.26 -1.60
N GLU A 168 -6.11 0.21 -2.37
CA GLU A 168 -6.45 0.17 -3.81
C GLU A 168 -7.95 0.37 -4.03
N GLU A 169 -8.81 -0.29 -3.25
CA GLU A 169 -10.26 -0.16 -3.32
C GLU A 169 -10.71 1.28 -2.99
N ALA A 170 -10.16 1.87 -1.92
CA ALA A 170 -10.43 3.26 -1.54
C ALA A 170 -10.01 4.24 -2.63
N LEU A 171 -8.84 4.03 -3.23
CA LEU A 171 -8.36 4.89 -4.33
C LEU A 171 -9.18 4.73 -5.60
N ARG A 172 -9.68 3.54 -5.93
CA ARG A 172 -10.57 3.34 -7.09
C ARG A 172 -11.88 4.11 -6.97
N SER A 173 -12.44 4.16 -5.77
CA SER A 173 -13.68 4.88 -5.49
C SER A 173 -13.48 6.38 -5.25
N PHE A 174 -12.24 6.84 -5.14
CA PHE A 174 -11.93 8.24 -4.92
C PHE A 174 -12.08 9.06 -6.20
N GLU A 175 -12.93 10.07 -6.19
CA GLU A 175 -13.24 10.93 -7.35
C GLU A 175 -12.30 12.14 -7.50
N GLY A 176 -11.42 12.38 -6.53
CA GLY A 176 -10.48 13.50 -6.53
C GLY A 176 -9.22 13.22 -7.35
N THR A 177 -8.27 14.14 -7.24
CA THR A 177 -6.96 14.05 -7.90
C THR A 177 -5.98 13.26 -7.03
N VAL A 178 -5.21 12.37 -7.66
CA VAL A 178 -4.20 11.54 -6.99
C VAL A 178 -2.84 11.75 -7.63
N LEU A 179 -1.84 12.09 -6.82
CA LEU A 179 -0.43 12.09 -7.20
C LEU A 179 0.27 11.00 -6.40
N ALA A 180 0.78 9.98 -7.07
CA ALA A 180 1.36 8.82 -6.41
C ALA A 180 2.80 8.57 -6.88
N ILE A 181 3.71 8.40 -5.93
CA ILE A 181 5.02 7.81 -6.12
C ILE A 181 4.92 6.37 -5.64
N SER A 182 5.27 5.40 -6.47
CA SER A 182 5.37 4.01 -6.06
C SER A 182 6.29 3.20 -6.96
N HIS A 183 6.96 2.23 -6.37
CA HIS A 183 7.68 1.18 -7.08
C HIS A 183 6.84 -0.09 -7.26
N ASP A 184 5.64 -0.14 -6.68
CA ASP A 184 4.71 -1.24 -6.84
C ASP A 184 3.94 -1.11 -8.16
N ARG A 185 4.40 -1.84 -9.18
CA ARG A 185 3.84 -1.80 -10.54
C ARG A 185 2.39 -2.28 -10.59
N PHE A 186 2.01 -3.21 -9.71
CA PHE A 186 0.64 -3.69 -9.64
C PHE A 186 -0.27 -2.56 -9.15
N PHE A 187 0.14 -1.87 -8.10
CA PHE A 187 -0.55 -0.69 -7.58
C PHE A 187 -0.69 0.41 -8.67
N LEU A 188 0.41 0.74 -9.38
CA LEU A 188 0.38 1.76 -10.43
C LEU A 188 -0.57 1.39 -11.57
N ARG A 189 -0.62 0.13 -11.99
CA ARG A 189 -1.56 -0.36 -13.02
C ARG A 189 -3.03 -0.20 -12.62
N GLN A 190 -3.32 -0.21 -11.33
CA GLN A 190 -4.69 -0.12 -10.83
C GLN A 190 -5.19 1.33 -10.72
N ILE A 191 -4.30 2.28 -10.51
CA ILE A 191 -4.70 3.65 -10.17
C ILE A 191 -4.33 4.69 -11.23
N ALA A 192 -3.21 4.54 -11.95
CA ALA A 192 -2.68 5.58 -12.81
C ALA A 192 -3.44 5.71 -14.12
N THR A 193 -3.79 6.95 -14.49
CA THR A 193 -4.33 7.33 -15.79
C THR A 193 -3.34 8.19 -16.59
N ARG A 194 -2.27 8.66 -15.95
CA ARG A 194 -1.19 9.47 -16.52
C ARG A 194 0.10 9.15 -15.80
N VAL A 195 1.22 9.12 -16.51
CA VAL A 195 2.52 8.75 -15.95
C VAL A 195 3.54 9.83 -16.23
N LEU A 196 4.19 10.33 -15.19
CA LEU A 196 5.34 11.22 -15.25
C LEU A 196 6.61 10.40 -14.99
N ALA A 197 7.42 10.19 -16.01
CA ALA A 197 8.68 9.46 -15.89
C ALA A 197 9.83 10.44 -15.66
N PHE A 198 10.52 10.27 -14.54
CA PHE A 198 11.68 11.06 -14.13
C PHE A 198 12.96 10.34 -14.54
N ASP A 199 13.75 10.93 -15.42
CA ASP A 199 15.00 10.37 -15.89
C ASP A 199 16.03 11.50 -16.08
N GLU A 200 17.17 11.42 -15.40
CA GLU A 200 18.34 12.31 -15.53
C GLU A 200 18.00 13.82 -15.65
N GLY A 201 17.15 14.31 -14.77
CA GLY A 201 16.75 15.73 -14.73
C GLY A 201 15.67 16.12 -15.72
N LYS A 202 15.15 15.20 -16.51
CA LYS A 202 14.01 15.38 -17.41
C LYS A 202 12.77 14.69 -16.86
N ILE A 203 11.61 15.25 -17.18
CA ILE A 203 10.32 14.63 -16.91
C ILE A 203 9.64 14.41 -18.25
N THR A 204 9.38 13.15 -18.57
CA THR A 204 8.62 12.78 -19.76
C THR A 204 7.18 12.48 -19.32
N ASP A 205 6.24 13.15 -19.96
CA ASP A 205 4.82 13.03 -19.69
C ASP A 205 4.16 12.05 -20.64
N TYR A 206 3.52 11.04 -20.09
CA TYR A 206 2.77 10.03 -20.83
C TYR A 206 1.28 10.19 -20.47
N GLU A 207 0.53 10.79 -21.38
CA GLU A 207 -0.93 10.97 -21.26
C GLU A 207 -1.66 9.63 -21.49
N GLY A 208 -1.48 8.70 -20.58
CA GLY A 208 -2.04 7.37 -20.61
C GLY A 208 -1.72 6.59 -19.34
N ASP A 209 -2.31 5.41 -19.23
CA ASP A 209 -2.12 4.52 -18.10
C ASP A 209 -0.70 3.92 -18.04
N TYR A 210 -0.45 3.14 -16.99
CA TYR A 210 0.84 2.49 -16.81
C TYR A 210 1.17 1.49 -17.93
N ALA A 211 0.17 0.86 -18.56
CA ALA A 211 0.40 -0.04 -19.69
C ALA A 211 0.80 0.74 -20.96
N TYR A 212 0.19 1.90 -21.19
CA TYR A 212 0.60 2.82 -22.26
C TYR A 212 2.06 3.28 -22.08
N TYR A 213 2.43 3.69 -20.87
CA TYR A 213 3.83 4.02 -20.56
C TYR A 213 4.79 2.89 -20.91
N LEU A 214 4.50 1.64 -20.51
CA LEU A 214 5.36 0.49 -20.83
C LEU A 214 5.47 0.25 -22.33
N SER A 215 4.40 0.47 -23.08
CA SER A 215 4.40 0.30 -24.54
C SER A 215 5.21 1.36 -25.30
N LYS A 216 5.43 2.53 -24.66
CA LYS A 216 6.19 3.65 -25.26
C LYS A 216 7.64 3.74 -24.76
N ASN A 217 7.95 3.04 -23.68
CA ASN A 217 9.29 3.02 -23.09
C ASN A 217 9.86 1.60 -23.14
N ASP A 218 10.63 1.30 -24.19
CA ASP A 218 11.19 -0.04 -24.44
C ASP A 218 12.02 -0.56 -23.26
N LYS A 219 12.81 0.30 -22.61
CA LYS A 219 13.60 -0.07 -21.42
C LYS A 219 12.72 -0.48 -20.25
N ALA A 220 11.65 0.25 -20.03
CA ALA A 220 10.70 -0.04 -18.93
C ALA A 220 9.87 -1.28 -19.25
N GLY A 221 9.41 -1.43 -20.49
CA GLY A 221 8.68 -2.61 -20.96
C GLY A 221 9.50 -3.89 -20.80
N ALA A 222 10.73 -3.92 -21.29
CA ALA A 222 11.62 -5.07 -21.14
C ALA A 222 11.90 -5.43 -19.67
N ARG A 223 12.12 -4.43 -18.81
CA ARG A 223 12.31 -4.64 -17.36
C ARG A 223 11.03 -5.21 -16.70
N ASP A 224 9.86 -4.76 -17.14
CA ASP A 224 8.58 -5.25 -16.61
C ASP A 224 8.33 -6.72 -16.97
N GLU A 225 8.60 -7.10 -18.21
CA GLU A 225 8.50 -8.49 -18.67
C GLU A 225 9.42 -9.46 -17.92
N ILE A 226 10.70 -9.06 -17.75
CA ILE A 226 11.68 -9.87 -17.00
C ILE A 226 11.22 -10.08 -15.54
N LEU A 227 10.70 -9.05 -14.89
CA LEU A 227 10.24 -9.15 -13.50
C LEU A 227 8.93 -9.94 -13.38
N ALA A 228 8.02 -9.79 -14.33
CA ALA A 228 6.81 -10.60 -14.40
C ALA A 228 7.13 -12.08 -14.60
N ALA A 229 8.11 -12.40 -15.45
CA ALA A 229 8.59 -13.77 -15.65
C ALA A 229 9.21 -14.34 -14.37
N LYS A 230 10.10 -13.61 -13.70
CA LYS A 230 10.70 -14.01 -12.42
C LYS A 230 9.66 -14.24 -11.32
N LYS A 231 8.64 -13.37 -11.23
CA LYS A 231 7.58 -13.53 -10.23
C LYS A 231 6.78 -14.82 -10.47
N LYS A 232 6.43 -15.13 -11.72
CA LYS A 232 5.75 -16.37 -12.10
C LYS A 232 6.60 -17.62 -11.77
N GLU A 233 7.90 -17.54 -11.94
CA GLU A 233 8.82 -18.62 -11.62
C GLU A 233 8.93 -18.87 -10.11
N ILE A 234 9.02 -17.79 -9.31
CA ILE A 234 9.01 -17.86 -7.83
C ILE A 234 7.70 -18.43 -7.33
N GLU A 235 6.55 -17.98 -7.84
CA GLU A 235 5.23 -18.50 -7.48
C GLU A 235 5.10 -20.00 -7.80
N LYS A 236 5.55 -20.43 -8.98
CA LYS A 236 5.59 -21.85 -9.35
C LYS A 236 6.47 -22.66 -8.38
N THR A 237 7.63 -22.14 -8.03
CA THR A 237 8.57 -22.81 -7.10
C THR A 237 7.98 -22.91 -5.69
N GLN A 238 7.29 -21.88 -5.22
CA GLN A 238 6.61 -21.89 -3.92
C GLN A 238 5.42 -22.86 -3.89
N ILE A 239 4.65 -22.95 -4.97
CA ILE A 239 3.55 -23.94 -5.09
C ILE A 239 4.11 -25.36 -5.04
N VAL A 240 5.19 -25.63 -5.78
CA VAL A 240 5.84 -26.94 -5.81
C VAL A 240 6.44 -27.30 -4.43
N SER A 241 7.05 -26.34 -3.73
CA SER A 241 7.59 -26.57 -2.38
C SER A 241 6.49 -26.82 -1.35
N LYS A 242 5.39 -26.04 -1.38
CA LYS A 242 4.21 -26.28 -0.53
C LYS A 242 3.56 -27.64 -0.80
N SER A 243 3.47 -28.07 -2.06
CA SER A 243 2.93 -29.39 -2.41
C SER A 243 3.82 -30.55 -1.97
N LYS A 244 5.15 -30.39 -2.01
CA LYS A 244 6.12 -31.36 -1.50
C LYS A 244 6.10 -31.45 0.04
N MET A 245 6.00 -30.34 0.75
CA MET A 245 5.84 -30.31 2.22
C MET A 245 4.54 -30.98 2.65
N SER A 246 3.41 -30.69 2.01
CA SER A 246 2.14 -31.34 2.34
C SER A 246 2.14 -32.86 2.09
N LYS A 247 2.87 -33.33 1.09
CA LYS A 247 3.08 -34.76 0.84
C LYS A 247 3.98 -35.40 1.90
N ALA A 248 5.02 -34.74 2.36
CA ALA A 248 5.91 -35.22 3.40
C ALA A 248 5.21 -35.27 4.78
N GLU A 249 4.40 -34.28 5.10
CA GLU A 249 3.55 -34.28 6.31
C GLU A 249 2.49 -35.39 6.26
N LYS A 250 1.80 -35.55 5.14
CA LYS A 250 0.87 -36.68 4.95
C LYS A 250 1.56 -38.05 5.06
N ALA A 251 2.78 -38.16 4.55
CA ALA A 251 3.55 -39.37 4.69
C ALA A 251 4.00 -39.66 6.13
N LYS A 252 4.39 -38.61 6.90
CA LYS A 252 4.68 -38.70 8.34
C LYS A 252 3.44 -39.15 9.14
N LEU A 253 2.31 -38.49 8.90
CA LEU A 253 1.04 -38.79 9.58
C LEU A 253 0.58 -40.26 9.27
N LYS A 254 0.80 -40.72 8.03
CA LYS A 254 0.48 -42.11 7.64
C LYS A 254 1.41 -43.13 8.32
N LYS A 255 2.68 -42.77 8.51
CA LYS A 255 3.65 -43.62 9.26
C LYS A 255 3.35 -43.65 10.76
N GLU A 256 2.94 -42.53 11.36
CA GLU A 256 2.54 -42.48 12.77
C GLU A 256 1.25 -43.29 13.02
N LYS A 257 0.23 -43.14 12.15
CA LYS A 257 -0.98 -43.95 12.23
C LYS A 257 -0.70 -45.45 12.04
N ALA A 258 0.22 -45.84 11.15
CA ALA A 258 0.62 -47.21 10.95
C ALA A 258 1.38 -47.78 12.15
N LYS A 259 2.21 -46.98 12.84
CA LYS A 259 2.87 -47.40 14.09
C LYS A 259 1.89 -47.55 15.26
N ALA A 260 0.90 -46.67 15.35
CA ALA A 260 -0.14 -46.75 16.39
C ALA A 260 -1.06 -47.97 16.22
N PHE A 261 -1.35 -48.40 14.99
CA PHE A 261 -2.15 -49.60 14.70
C PHE A 261 -1.35 -50.91 14.78
N GLY A 262 0.00 -50.86 14.68
CA GLY A 262 0.87 -52.03 14.72
C GLY A 262 1.25 -52.53 16.13
N SER A 263 0.93 -51.78 17.19
CA SER A 263 1.23 -52.16 18.58
C SER A 263 0.09 -52.85 19.35
N GLY A 264 -1.04 -53.13 18.68
CA GLY A 264 -2.26 -53.69 19.31
C GLY A 264 -2.52 -55.20 19.09
N SER A 265 -1.62 -55.95 18.43
CA SER A 265 -1.82 -57.38 18.21
C SER A 265 -0.73 -58.21 18.89
N GLY A 266 -0.85 -58.36 20.21
CA GLY A 266 0.05 -59.21 21.02
C GLY A 266 -0.64 -59.84 22.18
N LYS A 267 -1.21 -61.07 21.96
CA LYS A 267 -1.48 -62.10 22.98
C LYS A 267 -2.64 -61.92 23.94
N ALA A 268 -3.79 -62.43 23.56
CA ALA A 268 -4.67 -63.10 24.51
C ALA A 268 -4.59 -64.59 24.29
N LYS A 269 -3.71 -65.27 25.01
CA LYS A 269 -3.70 -66.74 25.17
C LYS A 269 -4.88 -67.12 26.05
N ALA A 270 -5.66 -68.09 25.52
CA ALA A 270 -6.68 -68.85 26.23
C ALA A 270 -6.13 -69.54 27.51
N LYS A 271 -6.85 -69.40 28.60
CA LYS A 271 -6.92 -70.41 29.67
C LYS A 271 -8.35 -70.87 29.83
N LYS A 272 -8.65 -72.04 29.27
CA LYS A 272 -9.69 -72.95 29.76
C LYS A 272 -9.31 -73.29 31.17
N ASN A 273 -10.19 -73.22 32.10
CA ASN A 273 -10.32 -74.24 33.13
C ASN A 273 -11.76 -74.28 33.66
N ALA A 274 -12.20 -75.53 33.78
CA ALA A 274 -13.48 -76.00 34.18
C ALA A 274 -13.60 -76.05 35.74
N GLY A 275 -14.82 -76.17 36.22
CA GLY A 275 -15.18 -76.56 37.58
C GLY A 275 -16.29 -75.68 38.12
N ARG A 276 -17.55 -76.00 38.04
CA ARG A 276 -18.38 -77.04 38.67
C ARG A 276 -18.79 -76.66 40.13
N TRP A 277 -20.12 -76.57 40.31
CA TRP A 277 -20.93 -76.77 41.55
C TRP A 277 -20.88 -75.67 42.62
N ASN A 278 -21.95 -74.99 43.03
CA ASN A 278 -23.29 -75.33 43.51
C ASN A 278 -24.24 -74.09 43.30
#